data_01de771ed59ead19afe88df1c64c81ae
#
_entry.id   01de771ed59ead19afe88df1c64c81ae
#
_cell.length_a   1.000
_cell.length_b   1.000
_cell.length_c   1.000
_cell.angle_alpha   90.00
_cell.angle_beta   90.00
_cell.angle_gamma   90.00
#
_symmetry.space_group_name_H-M   'P 1'
#
loop_
_entity.id
_entity.type
_entity.pdbx_description
1 polymer ?
#
loop_
_entity_poly.entity_id
_entity_poly.type
_entity_poly.pdbx_seq_one_letter_code
_entity_poly.pdbx_strand_id
1 'polypeptide(L)'
;VKRTDLAGWHKKYFVPSNAALVIVGDITAEAAKAASEKVFGAWKGKPVPAVTYPAVAERTTRDIIVVDRPASEQSVIYIGNLALARASADYVPLLVANQVLGGAPSSRLFMDLREKRSLSYGAYSSIDESLDVGPFLAMANVRNDVTKEALAAFFEHLDRIVKEAAPEEELRESERFLTDRFPLEIDSARSIAGLVSDLRIFGLPDGYWETYRSDIGKVTAAEALSAAQKYIRPDKSVVVVVGKAEAVVPALEAYGKVTVLDRQGKPVAAATK
;
A
#
# COMPACT_ATOMS: atom_id res chain seq x y z
N VAL A 1 5.55 -3.36 -28.16
CA VAL A 1 6.49 -4.38 -27.65
C VAL A 1 6.62 -5.46 -28.71
N LYS A 2 7.86 -5.77 -29.14
CA LYS A 2 8.17 -6.81 -30.10
C LYS A 2 8.77 -8.03 -29.37
N ARG A 3 8.78 -9.20 -30.04
CA ARG A 3 9.42 -10.41 -29.49
C ARG A 3 10.91 -10.19 -29.14
N THR A 4 11.60 -9.37 -29.94
CA THR A 4 13.01 -8.98 -29.72
C THR A 4 13.20 -8.22 -28.41
N ASP A 5 12.23 -7.37 -28.02
CA ASP A 5 12.28 -6.58 -26.79
C ASP A 5 12.15 -7.52 -25.57
N LEU A 6 11.21 -8.46 -25.65
CA LEU A 6 11.01 -9.48 -24.60
C LEU A 6 12.24 -10.39 -24.47
N ALA A 7 12.80 -10.86 -25.60
CA ALA A 7 14.01 -11.69 -25.57
C ALA A 7 15.22 -10.92 -25.00
N GLY A 8 15.37 -9.64 -25.36
CA GLY A 8 16.41 -8.77 -24.83
C GLY A 8 16.27 -8.55 -23.33
N TRP A 9 15.04 -8.27 -22.88
CA TRP A 9 14.72 -8.09 -21.46
C TRP A 9 15.00 -9.37 -20.66
N HIS A 10 14.53 -10.53 -21.12
CA HIS A 10 14.78 -11.83 -20.49
C HIS A 10 16.28 -12.09 -20.37
N LYS A 11 17.06 -11.93 -21.46
CA LYS A 11 18.51 -12.15 -21.44
C LYS A 11 19.24 -11.23 -20.47
N LYS A 12 18.73 -10.01 -20.25
CA LYS A 12 19.32 -9.00 -19.37
C LYS A 12 19.04 -9.26 -17.90
N TYR A 13 17.80 -9.64 -17.56
CA TYR A 13 17.33 -9.68 -16.17
C TYR A 13 17.19 -11.10 -15.59
N PHE A 14 16.99 -12.14 -16.42
CA PHE A 14 16.97 -13.53 -15.99
C PHE A 14 18.39 -14.11 -15.95
N VAL A 15 19.10 -13.77 -14.89
CA VAL A 15 20.50 -14.16 -14.65
C VAL A 15 20.69 -14.56 -13.19
N PRO A 16 21.68 -15.42 -12.86
CA PRO A 16 21.90 -15.92 -11.49
C PRO A 16 22.05 -14.81 -10.46
N SER A 17 22.76 -13.71 -10.82
CA SER A 17 23.00 -12.59 -9.91
C SER A 17 21.74 -11.75 -9.58
N ASN A 18 20.64 -12.00 -10.29
CA ASN A 18 19.36 -11.33 -10.08
C ASN A 18 18.26 -12.31 -9.68
N ALA A 19 18.64 -13.47 -9.15
CA ALA A 19 17.69 -14.52 -8.77
C ALA A 19 17.99 -15.00 -7.35
N ALA A 20 16.95 -15.33 -6.62
CA ALA A 20 17.03 -16.04 -5.36
C ALA A 20 16.18 -17.33 -5.46
N LEU A 21 16.71 -18.43 -4.96
CA LEU A 21 16.00 -19.69 -4.85
C LEU A 21 15.74 -19.97 -3.38
N VAL A 22 14.47 -20.06 -3.03
CA VAL A 22 14.02 -20.43 -1.68
C VAL A 22 13.40 -21.82 -1.72
N ILE A 23 13.86 -22.70 -0.85
CA ILE A 23 13.38 -24.08 -0.75
C ILE A 23 12.89 -24.28 0.69
N VAL A 24 11.64 -24.69 0.82
CA VAL A 24 10.99 -25.03 2.10
C VAL A 24 10.28 -26.36 1.97
N GLY A 25 10.56 -27.30 2.86
CA GLY A 25 9.95 -28.62 2.86
C GLY A 25 10.78 -29.65 3.62
N ASP A 26 10.40 -30.91 3.51
CA ASP A 26 11.11 -32.05 4.10
C ASP A 26 12.35 -32.42 3.26
N ILE A 27 13.38 -31.59 3.38
CA ILE A 27 14.66 -31.75 2.67
C ILE A 27 15.79 -31.16 3.51
N THR A 28 16.96 -31.84 3.52
CA THR A 28 18.13 -31.29 4.22
C THR A 28 18.79 -30.16 3.39
N ALA A 29 19.51 -29.26 4.06
CA ALA A 29 20.21 -28.16 3.39
C ALA A 29 21.22 -28.66 2.36
N GLU A 30 21.93 -29.78 2.65
CA GLU A 30 22.90 -30.40 1.75
C GLU A 30 22.22 -30.96 0.50
N ALA A 31 21.09 -31.65 0.66
CA ALA A 31 20.32 -32.19 -0.45
C ALA A 31 19.72 -31.08 -1.33
N ALA A 32 19.18 -30.03 -0.70
CA ALA A 32 18.67 -28.86 -1.39
C ALA A 32 19.75 -28.14 -2.19
N LYS A 33 20.94 -27.96 -1.60
CA LYS A 33 22.10 -27.36 -2.28
C LYS A 33 22.55 -28.22 -3.47
N ALA A 34 22.71 -29.54 -3.29
CA ALA A 34 23.14 -30.43 -4.35
C ALA A 34 22.13 -30.45 -5.53
N ALA A 35 20.84 -30.48 -5.22
CA ALA A 35 19.77 -30.41 -6.23
C ALA A 35 19.80 -29.08 -6.99
N SER A 36 19.99 -27.99 -6.28
CA SER A 36 20.08 -26.64 -6.88
C SER A 36 21.32 -26.51 -7.79
N GLU A 37 22.48 -26.97 -7.35
CA GLU A 37 23.71 -26.99 -8.14
C GLU A 37 23.58 -27.84 -9.41
N LYS A 38 22.93 -29.00 -9.31
CA LYS A 38 22.68 -29.86 -10.47
C LYS A 38 21.82 -29.19 -11.53
N VAL A 39 20.82 -28.40 -11.12
CA VAL A 39 19.87 -27.77 -12.05
C VAL A 39 20.40 -26.42 -12.55
N PHE A 40 20.93 -25.60 -11.66
CA PHE A 40 21.29 -24.22 -11.95
C PHE A 40 22.79 -23.94 -12.02
N GLY A 41 23.65 -24.86 -11.65
CA GLY A 41 25.10 -24.64 -11.58
C GLY A 41 25.75 -24.23 -12.92
N ALA A 42 25.17 -24.65 -14.05
CA ALA A 42 25.59 -24.24 -15.38
C ALA A 42 25.00 -22.92 -15.86
N TRP A 43 24.03 -22.36 -15.12
CA TRP A 43 23.37 -21.11 -15.51
C TRP A 43 24.32 -19.93 -15.34
N LYS A 44 24.59 -19.23 -16.46
CA LYS A 44 25.52 -18.09 -16.53
C LYS A 44 24.76 -16.84 -17.00
N GLY A 45 25.27 -15.67 -16.60
CA GLY A 45 24.75 -14.39 -17.04
C GLY A 45 25.69 -13.25 -16.61
N LYS A 46 25.52 -12.11 -17.24
CA LYS A 46 26.21 -10.89 -16.81
C LYS A 46 25.46 -10.27 -15.63
N PRO A 47 26.12 -9.60 -14.69
CA PRO A 47 25.46 -8.85 -13.64
C PRO A 47 24.42 -7.87 -14.22
N VAL A 48 23.27 -7.75 -13.55
CA VAL A 48 22.25 -6.76 -13.94
C VAL A 48 22.77 -5.37 -13.59
N PRO A 49 22.73 -4.40 -14.52
CA PRO A 49 23.09 -3.02 -14.21
C PRO A 49 22.17 -2.46 -13.12
N ALA A 50 22.73 -1.67 -12.22
CA ALA A 50 21.93 -0.94 -11.24
C ALA A 50 20.94 -0.04 -11.97
N VAL A 51 19.68 -0.08 -11.52
CA VAL A 51 18.63 0.82 -12.01
C VAL A 51 18.56 2.00 -11.06
N THR A 52 18.73 3.20 -11.59
CA THR A 52 18.56 4.43 -10.84
C THR A 52 17.23 5.05 -11.26
N TYR A 53 16.35 5.28 -10.30
CA TYR A 53 15.08 5.98 -10.55
C TYR A 53 15.27 7.47 -10.28
N PRO A 54 14.67 8.36 -11.10
CA PRO A 54 14.69 9.78 -10.79
C PRO A 54 13.94 10.04 -9.49
N ALA A 55 14.44 11.00 -8.70
CA ALA A 55 13.73 11.43 -7.49
C ALA A 55 12.34 11.96 -7.87
N VAL A 56 11.32 11.49 -7.17
CA VAL A 56 9.96 12.01 -7.33
C VAL A 56 9.85 13.32 -6.56
N ALA A 57 9.46 14.40 -7.25
CA ALA A 57 9.23 15.69 -6.60
C ALA A 57 8.12 15.59 -5.57
N GLU A 58 8.34 16.13 -4.38
CA GLU A 58 7.30 16.23 -3.36
C GLU A 58 6.18 17.15 -3.81
N ARG A 59 4.95 16.72 -3.59
CA ARG A 59 3.78 17.57 -3.79
C ARG A 59 3.72 18.63 -2.68
N THR A 60 3.32 19.81 -3.06
CA THR A 60 3.11 20.94 -2.11
C THR A 60 1.64 21.13 -1.76
N THR A 61 0.74 20.61 -2.61
CA THR A 61 -0.71 20.73 -2.48
C THR A 61 -1.39 19.44 -2.87
N ARG A 62 -2.66 19.30 -2.51
CA ARG A 62 -3.52 18.20 -2.93
C ARG A 62 -3.87 18.34 -4.41
N ASP A 63 -3.83 17.21 -5.14
CA ASP A 63 -4.36 17.10 -6.48
C ASP A 63 -5.66 16.30 -6.46
N ILE A 64 -6.69 16.78 -7.15
CA ILE A 64 -7.99 16.13 -7.23
C ILE A 64 -8.30 15.80 -8.68
N ILE A 65 -8.50 14.52 -8.96
CA ILE A 65 -8.74 14.00 -10.30
C ILE A 65 -10.04 13.22 -10.27
N VAL A 66 -10.95 13.54 -11.18
CA VAL A 66 -12.16 12.77 -11.44
C VAL A 66 -12.02 12.07 -12.78
N VAL A 67 -12.14 10.75 -12.81
CA VAL A 67 -12.28 9.99 -14.05
C VAL A 67 -13.77 9.78 -14.31
N ASP A 68 -14.27 10.43 -15.34
CA ASP A 68 -15.72 10.45 -15.64
C ASP A 68 -16.22 9.11 -16.17
N ARG A 69 -17.21 8.57 -15.48
CA ARG A 69 -17.98 7.40 -15.86
C ARG A 69 -19.47 7.71 -15.76
N PRO A 70 -20.08 8.33 -16.78
CA PRO A 70 -21.46 8.86 -16.72
C PRO A 70 -22.52 7.81 -16.35
N ALA A 71 -22.30 6.54 -16.68
CA ALA A 71 -23.22 5.43 -16.39
C ALA A 71 -22.93 4.72 -15.04
N SER A 72 -22.00 5.24 -14.23
CA SER A 72 -21.69 4.62 -12.94
C SER A 72 -22.68 5.03 -11.85
N GLU A 73 -23.24 4.07 -11.15
CA GLU A 73 -24.08 4.29 -9.96
C GLU A 73 -23.25 4.47 -8.68
N GLN A 74 -21.97 4.10 -8.74
CA GLN A 74 -21.04 4.19 -7.63
C GLN A 74 -19.81 4.97 -8.00
N SER A 75 -19.17 5.55 -6.98
CA SER A 75 -17.87 6.18 -7.05
C SER A 75 -16.84 5.34 -6.32
N VAL A 76 -15.69 5.13 -6.94
CA VAL A 76 -14.50 4.57 -6.29
C VAL A 76 -13.61 5.74 -5.88
N ILE A 77 -13.33 5.85 -4.60
CA ILE A 77 -12.48 6.90 -4.03
C ILE A 77 -11.12 6.28 -3.70
N TYR A 78 -10.05 6.91 -4.17
CA TYR A 78 -8.67 6.67 -3.73
C TYR A 78 -8.06 7.96 -3.23
N ILE A 79 -7.44 7.92 -2.05
CA ILE A 79 -6.68 9.02 -1.46
C ILE A 79 -5.31 8.48 -1.08
N GLY A 80 -4.23 9.05 -1.61
CA GLY A 80 -2.91 8.51 -1.30
C GLY A 80 -1.76 9.45 -1.60
N ASN A 81 -0.61 9.07 -1.11
CA ASN A 81 0.67 9.72 -1.35
C ASN A 81 1.81 8.71 -1.27
N LEU A 82 2.98 9.05 -1.79
CA LEU A 82 4.18 8.26 -1.57
C LEU A 82 4.59 8.31 -0.09
N ALA A 83 4.89 7.15 0.48
CA ALA A 83 5.19 6.97 1.90
C ALA A 83 6.66 6.57 2.12
N LEU A 84 6.97 5.27 2.11
CA LEU A 84 8.30 4.78 2.44
C LEU A 84 8.63 3.44 1.75
N ALA A 85 9.92 3.09 1.77
CA ALA A 85 10.36 1.76 1.35
C ALA A 85 10.07 0.70 2.42
N ARG A 86 9.89 -0.56 2.01
CA ARG A 86 9.64 -1.69 2.92
C ARG A 86 10.74 -1.89 3.96
N ALA A 87 12.00 -1.62 3.60
CA ALA A 87 13.15 -1.74 4.49
C ALA A 87 13.35 -0.56 5.45
N SER A 88 12.45 0.44 5.44
CA SER A 88 12.55 1.58 6.36
C SER A 88 12.35 1.15 7.81
N ALA A 89 13.13 1.73 8.74
CA ALA A 89 12.94 1.53 10.17
C ALA A 89 11.55 2.01 10.68
N ASP A 90 10.96 2.97 9.98
CA ASP A 90 9.62 3.49 10.31
C ASP A 90 8.48 2.63 9.76
N TYR A 91 8.79 1.50 9.07
CA TYR A 91 7.74 0.67 8.47
C TYR A 91 6.81 0.06 9.50
N VAL A 92 7.35 -0.54 10.58
CA VAL A 92 6.53 -1.18 11.62
C VAL A 92 5.68 -0.16 12.38
N PRO A 93 6.21 0.99 12.85
CA PRO A 93 5.37 2.06 13.41
C PRO A 93 4.27 2.56 12.47
N LEU A 94 4.56 2.73 11.18
CA LEU A 94 3.55 3.15 10.20
C LEU A 94 2.53 2.05 9.94
N LEU A 95 2.93 0.77 9.92
CA LEU A 95 2.03 -0.37 9.79
C LEU A 95 0.99 -0.39 10.92
N VAL A 96 1.44 -0.16 12.17
CA VAL A 96 0.54 -0.08 13.33
C VAL A 96 -0.40 1.12 13.22
N ALA A 97 0.10 2.31 12.83
CA ALA A 97 -0.73 3.49 12.59
C ALA A 97 -1.79 3.23 11.49
N ASN A 98 -1.39 2.57 10.39
CA ASN A 98 -2.30 2.18 9.31
C ASN A 98 -3.35 1.17 9.78
N GLN A 99 -2.98 0.24 10.68
CA GLN A 99 -3.91 -0.74 11.25
C GLN A 99 -5.02 -0.05 12.05
N VAL A 100 -4.68 0.96 12.85
CA VAL A 100 -5.66 1.82 13.55
C VAL A 100 -6.57 2.55 12.54
N LEU A 101 -5.98 3.10 11.46
CA LEU A 101 -6.71 3.92 10.50
C LEU A 101 -7.68 3.10 9.63
N GLY A 102 -7.18 2.06 8.95
CA GLY A 102 -7.95 1.38 7.92
C GLY A 102 -7.47 -0.04 7.57
N GLY A 103 -6.58 -0.64 8.37
CA GLY A 103 -5.97 -1.94 8.06
C GLY A 103 -6.87 -3.15 8.34
N ALA A 104 -7.99 -3.00 9.03
CA ALA A 104 -8.89 -4.10 9.42
C ALA A 104 -10.35 -3.67 9.52
N PRO A 105 -11.30 -4.63 9.62
CA PRO A 105 -12.71 -4.32 9.88
C PRO A 105 -12.99 -3.60 11.21
N SER A 106 -12.09 -3.69 12.19
CA SER A 106 -12.18 -2.94 13.45
C SER A 106 -11.58 -1.53 13.39
N SER A 107 -10.98 -1.14 12.26
CA SER A 107 -10.31 0.14 12.09
C SER A 107 -11.30 1.32 11.98
N ARG A 108 -10.78 2.54 12.20
CA ARG A 108 -11.58 3.78 12.19
C ARG A 108 -12.37 3.98 10.90
N LEU A 109 -11.71 3.84 9.74
CA LEU A 109 -12.37 4.02 8.44
C LEU A 109 -13.51 3.02 8.23
N PHE A 110 -13.27 1.75 8.51
CA PHE A 110 -14.29 0.72 8.33
C PHE A 110 -15.46 0.92 9.29
N MET A 111 -15.18 1.10 10.59
CA MET A 111 -16.21 1.28 11.62
C MET A 111 -17.05 2.53 11.40
N ASP A 112 -16.47 3.61 10.88
CA ASP A 112 -17.21 4.84 10.64
C ASP A 112 -17.99 4.80 9.31
N LEU A 113 -17.30 4.54 8.19
CA LEU A 113 -17.96 4.61 6.87
C LEU A 113 -18.93 3.47 6.62
N ARG A 114 -18.63 2.26 7.14
CA ARG A 114 -19.53 1.11 6.96
C ARG A 114 -20.54 0.96 8.09
N GLU A 115 -20.07 0.79 9.34
CA GLU A 115 -20.93 0.36 10.43
C GLU A 115 -21.79 1.52 10.96
N LYS A 116 -21.21 2.72 11.14
CA LYS A 116 -21.94 3.86 11.69
C LYS A 116 -22.75 4.62 10.65
N ARG A 117 -22.12 4.97 9.51
CA ARG A 117 -22.76 5.85 8.50
C ARG A 117 -23.36 5.09 7.32
N SER A 118 -23.08 3.81 7.14
CA SER A 118 -23.60 2.97 6.03
C SER A 118 -23.33 3.57 4.64
N LEU A 119 -22.18 4.22 4.47
CA LEU A 119 -21.79 4.88 3.22
C LEU A 119 -21.17 3.92 2.21
N SER A 120 -20.55 2.83 2.70
CA SER A 120 -19.76 1.89 1.93
C SER A 120 -19.90 0.46 2.46
N TYR A 121 -19.65 -0.54 1.64
CA TYR A 121 -19.46 -1.93 2.09
C TYR A 121 -18.11 -2.15 2.80
N GLY A 122 -17.18 -1.21 2.67
CA GLY A 122 -15.90 -1.21 3.35
C GLY A 122 -15.06 -0.01 2.95
N ALA A 123 -14.32 0.51 3.91
CA ALA A 123 -13.33 1.57 3.72
C ALA A 123 -12.04 1.14 4.40
N TYR A 124 -10.94 1.15 3.66
CA TYR A 124 -9.67 0.61 4.10
C TYR A 124 -8.52 1.54 3.78
N SER A 125 -7.39 1.31 4.44
CA SER A 125 -6.11 1.88 4.06
C SER A 125 -5.01 0.82 4.05
N SER A 126 -4.00 1.04 3.23
CA SER A 126 -2.85 0.15 3.07
C SER A 126 -1.56 0.93 2.83
N ILE A 127 -0.45 0.25 3.10
CA ILE A 127 0.89 0.68 2.74
C ILE A 127 1.43 -0.40 1.80
N ASP A 128 1.74 -0.02 0.56
CA ASP A 128 2.28 -0.97 -0.39
C ASP A 128 3.76 -1.24 -0.12
N GLU A 129 4.11 -2.51 -0.08
CA GLU A 129 5.50 -2.94 0.07
C GLU A 129 6.26 -2.73 -1.23
N SER A 130 7.29 -1.91 -1.18
CA SER A 130 8.11 -1.56 -2.33
C SER A 130 9.59 -1.53 -1.96
N LEU A 131 10.46 -1.85 -2.94
CA LEU A 131 11.92 -1.75 -2.79
C LEU A 131 12.38 -0.31 -2.57
N ASP A 132 11.73 0.61 -3.28
CA ASP A 132 11.90 2.05 -3.14
C ASP A 132 10.67 2.62 -2.44
N VAL A 133 10.36 3.89 -2.62
CA VAL A 133 9.23 4.53 -1.95
C VAL A 133 7.89 3.98 -2.46
N GLY A 134 7.18 3.24 -1.60
CA GLY A 134 5.83 2.74 -1.86
C GLY A 134 4.74 3.73 -1.44
N PRO A 135 3.52 3.62 -1.98
CA PRO A 135 2.41 4.48 -1.61
C PRO A 135 1.72 4.04 -0.32
N PHE A 136 1.20 5.03 0.41
CA PHE A 136 0.06 4.90 1.29
C PHE A 136 -1.21 5.16 0.48
N LEU A 137 -2.24 4.32 0.63
CA LEU A 137 -3.53 4.43 -0.04
C LEU A 137 -4.68 4.24 0.95
N ALA A 138 -5.71 5.10 0.85
CA ALA A 138 -6.99 4.89 1.49
C ALA A 138 -8.08 4.81 0.42
N MET A 139 -9.03 3.88 0.55
CA MET A 139 -10.02 3.61 -0.49
C MET A 139 -11.39 3.22 0.04
N ALA A 140 -12.44 3.55 -0.71
CA ALA A 140 -13.77 2.99 -0.57
C ALA A 140 -14.55 3.04 -1.88
N ASN A 141 -15.57 2.17 -1.97
CA ASN A 141 -16.61 2.23 -2.99
C ASN A 141 -17.89 2.76 -2.33
N VAL A 142 -18.42 3.86 -2.83
CA VAL A 142 -19.61 4.53 -2.28
C VAL A 142 -20.63 4.81 -3.37
N ARG A 143 -21.90 4.99 -3.02
CA ARG A 143 -22.88 5.52 -3.97
C ARG A 143 -22.55 6.97 -4.32
N ASN A 144 -22.89 7.40 -5.53
CA ASN A 144 -22.59 8.76 -5.99
C ASN A 144 -23.20 9.85 -5.10
N ASP A 145 -24.41 9.63 -4.59
CA ASP A 145 -25.15 10.57 -3.74
C ASP A 145 -24.51 10.82 -2.37
N VAL A 146 -23.74 9.87 -1.84
CA VAL A 146 -23.05 9.98 -0.54
C VAL A 146 -21.55 10.26 -0.64
N THR A 147 -21.02 10.51 -1.86
CA THR A 147 -19.60 10.75 -2.08
C THR A 147 -19.06 11.92 -1.25
N LYS A 148 -19.84 13.00 -1.10
CA LYS A 148 -19.47 14.16 -0.28
C LYS A 148 -19.25 13.79 1.19
N GLU A 149 -20.18 13.02 1.76
CA GLU A 149 -20.12 12.61 3.16
C GLU A 149 -18.96 11.62 3.39
N ALA A 150 -18.76 10.68 2.46
CA ALA A 150 -17.66 9.74 2.52
C ALA A 150 -16.29 10.44 2.46
N LEU A 151 -16.12 11.43 1.59
CA LEU A 151 -14.90 12.24 1.52
C LEU A 151 -14.64 13.02 2.82
N ALA A 152 -15.69 13.61 3.39
CA ALA A 152 -15.58 14.31 4.67
C ALA A 152 -15.11 13.36 5.78
N ALA A 153 -15.70 12.17 5.86
CA ALA A 153 -15.29 11.14 6.82
C ALA A 153 -13.83 10.66 6.59
N PHE A 154 -13.43 10.47 5.34
CA PHE A 154 -12.03 10.13 5.04
C PHE A 154 -11.06 11.19 5.55
N PHE A 155 -11.28 12.46 5.24
CA PHE A 155 -10.39 13.53 5.67
C PHE A 155 -10.43 13.74 7.18
N GLU A 156 -11.57 13.55 7.84
CA GLU A 156 -11.68 13.55 9.30
C GLU A 156 -10.72 12.53 9.92
N HIS A 157 -10.75 11.28 9.45
CA HIS A 157 -9.88 10.21 9.97
C HIS A 157 -8.42 10.35 9.57
N LEU A 158 -8.14 10.80 8.34
CA LEU A 158 -6.77 11.06 7.87
C LEU A 158 -6.12 12.23 8.63
N ASP A 159 -6.88 13.26 8.91
CA ASP A 159 -6.43 14.39 9.71
C ASP A 159 -6.22 13.99 11.17
N ARG A 160 -7.13 13.18 11.72
CA ARG A 160 -7.05 12.72 13.10
C ARG A 160 -5.83 11.82 13.34
N ILE A 161 -5.53 10.88 12.44
CA ILE A 161 -4.39 9.95 12.63
C ILE A 161 -3.02 10.69 12.63
N VAL A 162 -2.93 11.85 11.97
CA VAL A 162 -1.70 12.65 11.96
C VAL A 162 -1.67 13.75 13.03
N LYS A 163 -2.77 14.02 13.73
CA LYS A 163 -2.85 15.05 14.76
C LYS A 163 -2.89 14.48 16.17
N GLU A 164 -3.46 13.29 16.35
CA GLU A 164 -3.77 12.72 17.66
C GLU A 164 -3.17 11.32 17.79
N ALA A 165 -2.49 11.06 18.89
CA ALA A 165 -2.06 9.71 19.24
C ALA A 165 -3.29 8.79 19.37
N ALA A 166 -3.15 7.56 18.91
CA ALA A 166 -4.20 6.57 19.10
C ALA A 166 -4.41 6.29 20.60
N PRO A 167 -5.67 6.20 21.06
CA PRO A 167 -5.95 5.68 22.41
C PRO A 167 -5.27 4.33 22.63
N GLU A 168 -4.86 4.06 23.88
CA GLU A 168 -4.13 2.83 24.21
C GLU A 168 -4.90 1.57 23.81
N GLU A 169 -6.21 1.56 23.97
CA GLU A 169 -7.07 0.44 23.57
C GLU A 169 -7.04 0.18 22.06
N GLU A 170 -7.24 1.22 21.23
CA GLU A 170 -7.16 1.10 19.76
C GLU A 170 -5.78 0.62 19.30
N LEU A 171 -4.71 1.12 19.93
CA LEU A 171 -3.34 0.70 19.63
C LEU A 171 -3.14 -0.78 19.92
N ARG A 172 -3.49 -1.22 21.13
CA ARG A 172 -3.36 -2.62 21.57
C ARG A 172 -4.20 -3.59 20.75
N GLU A 173 -5.41 -3.19 20.33
CA GLU A 173 -6.24 -4.00 19.43
C GLU A 173 -5.57 -4.16 18.07
N SER A 174 -4.99 -3.07 17.55
CA SER A 174 -4.28 -3.08 16.26
C SER A 174 -3.02 -3.94 16.31
N GLU A 175 -2.22 -3.82 17.36
CA GLU A 175 -1.05 -4.67 17.60
C GLU A 175 -1.42 -6.15 17.71
N ARG A 176 -2.45 -6.48 18.49
CA ARG A 176 -2.94 -7.86 18.62
C ARG A 176 -3.43 -8.40 17.31
N PHE A 177 -4.19 -7.64 16.52
CA PHE A 177 -4.66 -8.09 15.22
C PHE A 177 -3.49 -8.49 14.31
N LEU A 178 -2.43 -7.66 14.24
CA LEU A 178 -1.25 -7.94 13.43
C LEU A 178 -0.46 -9.15 13.97
N THR A 179 -0.25 -9.22 15.28
CA THR A 179 0.55 -10.29 15.90
C THR A 179 -0.17 -11.63 15.94
N ASP A 180 -1.49 -11.65 16.17
CA ASP A 180 -2.27 -12.88 16.28
C ASP A 180 -2.64 -13.45 14.91
N ARG A 181 -2.68 -12.61 13.88
CA ARG A 181 -2.84 -13.05 12.50
C ARG A 181 -1.57 -13.71 11.94
N PHE A 182 -0.39 -13.27 12.37
CA PHE A 182 0.89 -13.74 11.81
C PHE A 182 1.07 -15.27 11.79
N PRO A 183 0.69 -16.05 12.84
CA PRO A 183 0.75 -17.50 12.79
C PRO A 183 -0.06 -18.13 11.66
N LEU A 184 -1.15 -17.49 11.20
CA LEU A 184 -1.94 -17.95 10.06
C LEU A 184 -1.23 -17.68 8.73
N GLU A 185 -0.28 -16.77 8.70
CA GLU A 185 0.52 -16.44 7.51
C GLU A 185 1.71 -17.39 7.32
N ILE A 186 2.03 -18.23 8.32
CA ILE A 186 3.12 -19.21 8.28
C ILE A 186 2.61 -20.66 8.36
N ASP A 187 1.38 -20.90 7.95
CA ASP A 187 0.70 -22.19 8.06
C ASP A 187 1.17 -23.24 7.01
N SER A 188 1.88 -22.81 5.97
CA SER A 188 2.30 -23.67 4.88
C SER A 188 3.74 -23.44 4.44
N ALA A 189 4.37 -24.45 3.83
CA ALA A 189 5.69 -24.31 3.23
C ALA A 189 5.72 -23.18 2.17
N ARG A 190 4.61 -22.96 1.46
CA ARG A 190 4.49 -21.88 0.47
C ARG A 190 4.53 -20.51 1.13
N SER A 191 3.78 -20.33 2.20
CA SER A 191 3.71 -19.06 2.95
C SER A 191 5.09 -18.74 3.53
N ILE A 192 5.74 -19.71 4.16
CA ILE A 192 7.11 -19.58 4.69
C ILE A 192 8.10 -19.20 3.57
N ALA A 193 8.00 -19.86 2.41
CA ALA A 193 8.85 -19.51 1.26
C ALA A 193 8.63 -18.09 0.78
N GLY A 194 7.41 -17.58 0.84
CA GLY A 194 7.07 -16.16 0.58
C GLY A 194 7.81 -15.24 1.52
N LEU A 195 7.64 -15.42 2.83
CA LEU A 195 8.29 -14.59 3.86
C LEU A 195 9.83 -14.61 3.77
N VAL A 196 10.42 -15.78 3.49
CA VAL A 196 11.87 -15.87 3.27
C VAL A 196 12.29 -15.16 1.98
N SER A 197 11.47 -15.21 0.93
CA SER A 197 11.72 -14.46 -0.31
C SER A 197 11.71 -12.95 -0.06
N ASP A 198 10.82 -12.45 0.77
CA ASP A 198 10.70 -11.03 1.12
C ASP A 198 11.96 -10.49 1.80
N LEU A 199 12.65 -11.32 2.64
CA LEU A 199 13.93 -10.92 3.22
C LEU A 199 14.95 -10.56 2.12
N ARG A 200 14.96 -11.33 1.03
CA ARG A 200 15.89 -11.13 -0.09
C ARG A 200 15.44 -10.04 -1.05
N ILE A 201 14.14 -9.95 -1.30
CA ILE A 201 13.56 -8.95 -2.20
C ILE A 201 13.71 -7.56 -1.60
N PHE A 202 13.36 -7.39 -0.33
CA PHE A 202 13.37 -6.08 0.34
C PHE A 202 14.66 -5.77 1.09
N GLY A 203 15.63 -6.70 1.14
CA GLY A 203 16.88 -6.51 1.87
C GLY A 203 16.69 -6.44 3.38
N LEU A 204 15.71 -7.18 3.91
CA LEU A 204 15.44 -7.25 5.34
C LEU A 204 16.48 -8.13 6.05
N PRO A 205 16.75 -7.91 7.35
CA PRO A 205 17.62 -8.78 8.14
C PRO A 205 17.13 -10.23 8.19
N ASP A 206 18.03 -11.20 8.23
CA ASP A 206 17.66 -12.62 8.26
C ASP A 206 16.74 -12.99 9.45
N GLY A 207 16.91 -12.34 10.61
CA GLY A 207 16.06 -12.53 11.79
C GLY A 207 14.78 -11.68 11.85
N TYR A 208 14.43 -10.98 10.77
CA TYR A 208 13.30 -10.04 10.74
C TYR A 208 11.98 -10.68 11.21
N TRP A 209 11.66 -11.87 10.72
CA TRP A 209 10.41 -12.55 11.07
C TRP A 209 10.41 -13.16 12.47
N GLU A 210 11.61 -13.39 13.05
CA GLU A 210 11.75 -13.87 14.44
C GLU A 210 11.34 -12.79 15.44
N THR A 211 11.63 -11.53 15.15
CA THR A 211 11.33 -10.39 16.02
C THR A 211 10.03 -9.65 15.64
N TYR A 212 9.46 -9.91 14.47
CA TYR A 212 8.35 -9.16 13.89
C TYR A 212 7.18 -8.92 14.86
N ARG A 213 6.69 -9.98 15.52
CA ARG A 213 5.58 -9.86 16.50
C ARG A 213 5.98 -9.04 17.73
N SER A 214 7.20 -9.27 18.21
CA SER A 214 7.75 -8.52 19.35
C SER A 214 7.95 -7.04 19.02
N ASP A 215 8.37 -6.73 17.80
CA ASP A 215 8.61 -5.36 17.38
C ASP A 215 7.31 -4.60 17.14
N ILE A 216 6.25 -5.26 16.64
CA ILE A 216 4.89 -4.69 16.60
C ILE A 216 4.40 -4.37 18.03
N GLY A 217 4.49 -5.33 18.97
CA GLY A 217 3.99 -5.14 20.33
C GLY A 217 4.79 -4.16 21.21
N LYS A 218 5.88 -3.59 20.68
CA LYS A 218 6.65 -2.52 21.33
C LYS A 218 6.34 -1.13 20.80
N VAL A 219 5.58 -1.02 19.71
CA VAL A 219 5.25 0.28 19.11
C VAL A 219 4.43 1.11 20.07
N THR A 220 4.92 2.26 20.41
CA THR A 220 4.19 3.22 21.26
C THR A 220 3.24 4.09 20.44
N ALA A 221 2.21 4.63 21.08
CA ALA A 221 1.30 5.57 20.44
C ALA A 221 2.03 6.81 19.88
N ALA A 222 3.12 7.23 20.52
CA ALA A 222 3.95 8.33 20.05
C ALA A 222 4.74 7.98 18.80
N GLU A 223 5.30 6.77 18.69
CA GLU A 223 5.99 6.30 17.49
C GLU A 223 5.03 6.12 16.31
N ALA A 224 3.85 5.53 16.55
CA ALA A 224 2.81 5.40 15.54
C ALA A 224 2.33 6.77 15.03
N LEU A 225 2.11 7.74 15.92
CA LEU A 225 1.77 9.13 15.55
C LEU A 225 2.90 9.79 14.74
N SER A 226 4.16 9.66 15.19
CA SER A 226 5.31 10.24 14.49
C SER A 226 5.45 9.67 13.07
N ALA A 227 5.26 8.36 12.90
CA ALA A 227 5.26 7.72 11.60
C ALA A 227 4.07 8.20 10.73
N ALA A 228 2.87 8.30 11.29
CA ALA A 228 1.71 8.84 10.58
C ALA A 228 1.96 10.27 10.09
N GLN A 229 2.47 11.15 10.94
CA GLN A 229 2.81 12.55 10.61
C GLN A 229 3.83 12.65 9.47
N LYS A 230 4.79 11.74 9.44
CA LYS A 230 5.85 11.74 8.44
C LYS A 230 5.39 11.22 7.08
N TYR A 231 4.51 10.21 7.06
CA TYR A 231 4.22 9.42 5.86
C TYR A 231 2.78 9.48 5.37
N ILE A 232 1.81 9.86 6.19
CA ILE A 232 0.43 10.11 5.76
C ILE A 232 0.24 11.61 5.62
N ARG A 233 0.00 12.08 4.39
CA ARG A 233 -0.01 13.51 4.06
C ARG A 233 -1.33 13.94 3.41
N PRO A 234 -2.41 14.13 4.20
CA PRO A 234 -3.72 14.45 3.65
C PRO A 234 -3.76 15.74 2.83
N ASP A 235 -2.95 16.73 3.22
CA ASP A 235 -2.83 18.05 2.58
C ASP A 235 -2.07 18.01 1.24
N LYS A 236 -1.27 16.98 1.01
CA LYS A 236 -0.44 16.78 -0.19
C LYS A 236 -0.78 15.50 -0.95
N SER A 237 -1.93 14.90 -0.65
CA SER A 237 -2.38 13.66 -1.27
C SER A 237 -2.86 13.87 -2.71
N VAL A 238 -2.88 12.77 -3.47
CA VAL A 238 -3.66 12.68 -4.70
C VAL A 238 -4.99 12.04 -4.36
N VAL A 239 -6.07 12.72 -4.72
CA VAL A 239 -7.44 12.18 -4.62
C VAL A 239 -7.88 11.81 -6.01
N VAL A 240 -8.21 10.54 -6.23
CA VAL A 240 -8.77 10.05 -7.48
C VAL A 240 -10.16 9.52 -7.21
N VAL A 241 -11.16 10.09 -7.90
CA VAL A 241 -12.53 9.58 -7.84
C VAL A 241 -12.95 9.10 -9.22
N VAL A 242 -13.31 7.84 -9.32
CA VAL A 242 -13.84 7.25 -10.55
C VAL A 242 -15.34 7.10 -10.38
N GLY A 243 -16.13 7.90 -11.10
CA GLY A 243 -17.58 7.92 -10.94
C GLY A 243 -18.26 8.87 -11.92
N LYS A 244 -19.55 9.17 -11.69
CA LYS A 244 -20.29 10.13 -12.50
C LYS A 244 -19.86 11.55 -12.15
N ALA A 245 -19.06 12.20 -13.03
CA ALA A 245 -18.46 13.52 -12.76
C ALA A 245 -19.48 14.58 -12.35
N GLU A 246 -20.64 14.64 -13.03
CA GLU A 246 -21.75 15.56 -12.69
C GLU A 246 -22.17 15.46 -11.22
N ALA A 247 -22.17 14.26 -10.66
CA ALA A 247 -22.60 14.01 -9.28
C ALA A 247 -21.47 14.28 -8.25
N VAL A 248 -20.20 13.98 -8.62
CA VAL A 248 -19.11 13.98 -7.62
C VAL A 248 -18.28 15.25 -7.61
N VAL A 249 -18.13 15.97 -8.74
CA VAL A 249 -17.31 17.18 -8.84
C VAL A 249 -17.71 18.25 -7.82
N PRO A 250 -19.00 18.58 -7.62
CA PRO A 250 -19.39 19.59 -6.63
C PRO A 250 -18.97 19.25 -5.19
N ALA A 251 -18.88 17.96 -4.87
CA ALA A 251 -18.44 17.52 -3.55
C ALA A 251 -16.92 17.68 -3.34
N LEU A 252 -16.15 17.60 -4.43
CA LEU A 252 -14.70 17.65 -4.42
C LEU A 252 -14.13 19.05 -4.47
N GLU A 253 -14.85 20.03 -5.02
CA GLU A 253 -14.42 21.42 -5.14
C GLU A 253 -14.09 22.09 -3.80
N ALA A 254 -14.72 21.63 -2.71
CA ALA A 254 -14.43 22.07 -1.35
C ALA A 254 -13.00 21.69 -0.88
N TYR A 255 -12.37 20.70 -1.51
CA TYR A 255 -11.05 20.18 -1.14
C TYR A 255 -9.91 20.68 -2.05
N GLY A 256 -10.24 21.35 -3.15
CA GLY A 256 -9.26 21.91 -4.08
C GLY A 256 -9.73 21.95 -5.53
N LYS A 257 -8.82 22.32 -6.42
CA LYS A 257 -9.09 22.37 -7.87
C LYS A 257 -9.28 20.96 -8.42
N VAL A 258 -10.42 20.70 -9.05
CA VAL A 258 -10.75 19.41 -9.65
C VAL A 258 -10.36 19.38 -11.13
N THR A 259 -9.66 18.32 -11.53
CA THR A 259 -9.39 18.01 -12.95
C THR A 259 -10.25 16.82 -13.37
N VAL A 260 -11.07 16.99 -14.39
CA VAL A 260 -11.91 15.90 -14.93
C VAL A 260 -11.22 15.29 -16.15
N LEU A 261 -11.09 13.96 -16.14
CA LEU A 261 -10.51 13.16 -17.21
C LEU A 261 -11.56 12.20 -17.77
N ASP A 262 -11.45 11.85 -19.04
CA ASP A 262 -12.18 10.74 -19.65
C ASP A 262 -11.53 9.38 -19.26
N ARG A 263 -12.12 8.28 -19.75
CA ARG A 263 -11.61 6.91 -19.52
C ARG A 263 -10.25 6.64 -20.17
N GLN A 264 -9.82 7.49 -21.08
CA GLN A 264 -8.51 7.44 -21.75
C GLN A 264 -7.47 8.35 -21.07
N GLY A 265 -7.84 9.02 -19.97
CA GLY A 265 -6.98 9.95 -19.24
C GLY A 265 -6.82 11.31 -19.92
N LYS A 266 -7.69 11.67 -20.87
CA LYS A 266 -7.66 12.99 -21.51
C LYS A 266 -8.53 13.96 -20.71
N PRO A 267 -8.09 15.23 -20.54
CA PRO A 267 -8.90 16.24 -19.92
C PRO A 267 -10.25 16.42 -20.63
N VAL A 268 -11.32 16.38 -19.87
CA VAL A 268 -12.65 16.76 -20.35
C VAL A 268 -12.78 18.25 -20.09
N ALA A 269 -13.12 19.03 -21.13
CA ALA A 269 -13.40 20.44 -20.94
C ALA A 269 -14.50 20.60 -19.88
N ALA A 270 -14.27 21.43 -18.87
CA ALA A 270 -15.30 21.73 -17.91
C ALA A 270 -16.52 22.23 -18.69
N ALA A 271 -17.66 21.56 -18.52
CA ALA A 271 -18.91 22.09 -19.05
C ALA A 271 -19.12 23.45 -18.37
N THR A 272 -18.82 24.51 -19.08
CA THR A 272 -19.12 25.89 -18.65
C THR A 272 -20.64 25.94 -18.49
N LYS A 273 -21.13 26.03 -17.25
CA LYS A 273 -22.53 26.37 -16.96
C LYS A 273 -22.78 27.82 -17.29
#